data_91b5480f147e7f3ef582f102a45c6fee
#
_entry.id   91b5480f147e7f3ef582f102a45c6fee
#
_cell.length_a   1.000
_cell.length_b   1.000
_cell.length_c   1.000
_cell.angle_alpha   90.00
_cell.angle_beta   90.00
_cell.angle_gamma   90.00
#
_symmetry.space_group_name_H-M   'P 1'
#
loop_
_entity.id
_entity.type
_entity.pdbx_description
1 polymer ?
#
loop_
_entity_poly.entity_id
_entity_poly.type
_entity_poly.pdbx_seq_one_letter_code
_entity_poly.pdbx_strand_id
1 'polypeptide(L)'
;MSAARQAVSSPPPLVRQNKCATFAKATNIYYILYMRIKHFLLALLCAACSLVSAQQVALIPQPAQMRVGNGYFVMQKKVALCYPSGESKEVKAVVTRFADEMKKTTGVKVKTCTYRNTPCAKGMGCCKSDTRRIILHTDKALGDEAYKLSVSTEAINITAAQPAGFFYALQTLKQLLPANVMAGVKDANVSEWRIPVIEIDDCPRFGWRGFMLDEGRHFYGKAEIKKVLDVMAAYKMNRFHWHLTEDQGWRIEIKKYPRLTEVGAWRDSKVCAWGDVKPDGIRYGGYYTKADVREIVAYAKERFIEIIPEVDIPGHSQAAVASYPEFLACDPEAKHEVWLWQGVSADVINVSNPGAVQFAKDVIDELTDLFPYQYIHLGGDECPTHKWEHNADCQALLKQLGSNNYRDLQINFYKQLKEHIAAKPADKQRKLIFWNEVLHGNTKSLGQDITIMAWIGADGAAKDAAERGFHTILTPQIPYYINRKQSNLPTEPHSQGYGTETVEAVYNYVPMKNIPTELQSKYLGVQANFWTEWVVSADHMQYLMLPRLAAVAEAGWTPQSLRDYKDFEQRLQGEADYYRLKGVNYGKHVFRTVDTSK
;
A
#
# COMPACT_ATOMS: atom_id res chain seq x y z
N MET A 1 -74.49 50.32 13.60
CA MET A 1 -74.73 51.69 14.08
C MET A 1 -73.82 52.58 13.30
N SER A 2 -74.33 53.18 12.36
CA SER A 2 -74.71 54.59 12.21
C SER A 2 -73.53 55.46 11.85
N ALA A 3 -73.41 55.86 10.62
CA ALA A 3 -73.91 57.07 9.92
C ALA A 3 -73.01 58.30 10.25
N ALA A 4 -72.69 59.25 9.42
CA ALA A 4 -73.19 59.76 8.15
C ALA A 4 -72.18 60.86 7.63
N ARG A 5 -72.06 60.98 6.29
CA ARG A 5 -72.29 62.10 5.44
C ARG A 5 -71.75 63.51 5.86
N GLN A 6 -71.00 64.17 4.97
CA GLN A 6 -71.39 65.14 3.93
C GLN A 6 -70.11 65.78 3.34
N ALA A 7 -69.81 65.81 2.12
CA ALA A 7 -70.16 66.51 0.91
C ALA A 7 -69.83 68.03 0.87
N VAL A 8 -69.39 68.45 -0.36
CA VAL A 8 -69.29 69.80 -0.95
C VAL A 8 -67.88 70.38 -1.02
N SER A 9 -67.25 70.75 -2.12
CA SER A 9 -67.49 71.26 -3.45
C SER A 9 -66.15 71.60 -4.13
N SER A 10 -66.10 71.45 -5.42
CA SER A 10 -64.97 71.91 -6.27
C SER A 10 -65.11 73.43 -6.58
N PRO A 11 -64.04 74.07 -6.96
CA PRO A 11 -63.88 74.59 -8.33
C PRO A 11 -62.40 74.62 -8.82
N PRO A 12 -62.05 75.26 -9.96
CA PRO A 12 -61.67 74.58 -11.19
C PRO A 12 -60.18 74.80 -11.61
N PRO A 13 -59.75 74.53 -12.86
CA PRO A 13 -58.38 74.01 -13.15
C PRO A 13 -57.40 75.14 -13.52
N LEU A 14 -56.13 74.89 -13.30
CA LEU A 14 -55.03 75.64 -13.89
C LEU A 14 -54.00 74.70 -14.57
N VAL A 15 -53.93 74.95 -15.87
CA VAL A 15 -52.91 74.47 -16.80
C VAL A 15 -51.54 75.02 -16.42
N ARG A 16 -50.56 74.21 -16.35
CA ARG A 16 -49.14 74.31 -16.77
C ARG A 16 -48.21 73.40 -15.91
N GLN A 17 -47.67 72.41 -16.51
CA GLN A 17 -46.22 72.28 -16.72
C GLN A 17 -45.89 70.88 -17.20
N ASN A 18 -45.92 70.68 -18.51
CA ASN A 18 -45.42 69.48 -19.19
C ASN A 18 -44.01 69.75 -19.74
N LYS A 19 -42.98 69.99 -18.90
CA LYS A 19 -41.59 70.05 -19.37
C LYS A 19 -40.55 69.42 -18.38
N CYS A 20 -40.92 69.03 -17.15
CA CYS A 20 -39.98 68.39 -16.21
C CYS A 20 -40.00 66.84 -16.21
N ALA A 21 -41.05 66.22 -16.75
CA ALA A 21 -41.19 64.76 -16.71
C ALA A 21 -40.32 63.99 -17.75
N THR A 22 -39.89 64.70 -18.81
CA THR A 22 -39.08 64.04 -19.88
C THR A 22 -37.59 63.96 -19.54
N PHE A 23 -37.07 64.93 -18.76
CA PHE A 23 -35.67 64.89 -18.32
C PHE A 23 -35.42 63.87 -17.22
N ALA A 24 -36.34 63.64 -16.29
CA ALA A 24 -36.24 62.65 -15.22
C ALA A 24 -36.35 61.19 -15.73
N LYS A 25 -37.11 60.97 -16.81
CA LYS A 25 -37.19 59.64 -17.46
C LYS A 25 -35.92 59.30 -18.23
N ALA A 26 -35.28 60.26 -18.89
CA ALA A 26 -34.02 60.00 -19.62
C ALA A 26 -32.85 59.67 -18.68
N THR A 27 -32.71 60.42 -17.57
CA THR A 27 -31.67 60.18 -16.56
C THR A 27 -31.85 58.82 -15.86
N ASN A 28 -33.09 58.40 -15.62
CA ASN A 28 -33.37 57.11 -14.99
C ASN A 28 -33.07 55.93 -15.95
N ILE A 29 -33.33 56.11 -17.25
CA ILE A 29 -33.00 55.09 -18.27
C ILE A 29 -31.47 54.95 -18.43
N TYR A 30 -30.71 56.06 -18.44
CA TYR A 30 -29.26 56.05 -18.49
C TYR A 30 -28.64 55.39 -17.22
N TYR A 31 -29.22 55.69 -16.05
CA TYR A 31 -28.75 55.07 -14.80
C TYR A 31 -29.01 53.54 -14.74
N ILE A 32 -30.18 53.11 -15.18
CA ILE A 32 -30.55 51.69 -15.26
C ILE A 32 -29.69 50.99 -16.31
N LEU A 33 -29.42 51.61 -17.46
CA LEU A 33 -28.56 51.04 -18.50
C LEU A 33 -27.10 50.94 -18.02
N TYR A 34 -26.59 51.97 -17.35
CA TYR A 34 -25.26 51.99 -16.75
C TYR A 34 -25.09 50.90 -15.66
N MET A 35 -26.10 50.75 -14.80
CA MET A 35 -26.08 49.70 -13.77
C MET A 35 -26.17 48.30 -14.38
N ARG A 36 -26.98 48.10 -15.42
CA ARG A 36 -27.05 46.83 -16.15
C ARG A 36 -25.73 46.49 -16.85
N ILE A 37 -25.09 47.44 -17.49
CA ILE A 37 -23.77 47.24 -18.13
C ILE A 37 -22.71 46.96 -17.07
N LYS A 38 -22.72 47.65 -15.94
CA LYS A 38 -21.79 47.40 -14.83
C LYS A 38 -21.97 46.02 -14.21
N HIS A 39 -23.21 45.55 -14.02
CA HIS A 39 -23.49 44.21 -13.55
C HIS A 39 -23.15 43.14 -14.59
N PHE A 40 -23.35 43.40 -15.87
CA PHE A 40 -22.97 42.51 -16.96
C PHE A 40 -21.45 42.40 -17.10
N LEU A 41 -20.71 43.50 -16.97
CA LEU A 41 -19.25 43.50 -16.94
C LEU A 41 -18.70 42.82 -15.68
N LEU A 42 -19.33 43.00 -14.52
CA LEU A 42 -18.96 42.29 -13.28
C LEU A 42 -19.25 40.81 -13.38
N ALA A 43 -20.36 40.39 -13.98
CA ALA A 43 -20.70 39.01 -14.25
C ALA A 43 -19.76 38.38 -15.28
N LEU A 44 -19.35 39.12 -16.32
CA LEU A 44 -18.31 38.68 -17.27
C LEU A 44 -16.92 38.56 -16.62
N LEU A 45 -16.55 39.47 -15.71
CA LEU A 45 -15.32 39.39 -14.93
C LEU A 45 -15.35 38.18 -13.98
N CYS A 46 -16.49 37.96 -13.29
CA CYS A 46 -16.68 36.76 -12.44
C CYS A 46 -16.72 35.47 -13.27
N ALA A 47 -17.32 35.47 -14.47
CA ALA A 47 -17.29 34.32 -15.38
C ALA A 47 -15.90 34.06 -15.98
N ALA A 48 -15.13 35.14 -16.26
CA ALA A 48 -13.72 34.99 -16.68
C ALA A 48 -12.82 34.50 -15.56
N CYS A 49 -13.08 34.89 -14.30
CA CYS A 49 -12.37 34.32 -13.14
C CYS A 49 -12.73 32.83 -12.86
N SER A 50 -13.94 32.39 -13.21
CA SER A 50 -14.36 30.98 -13.04
C SER A 50 -13.88 30.05 -14.15
N LEU A 51 -13.23 30.57 -15.21
CA LEU A 51 -12.65 29.75 -16.30
C LEU A 51 -11.17 29.45 -16.16
N VAL A 52 -10.51 29.87 -15.08
CA VAL A 52 -9.25 29.27 -14.68
C VAL A 52 -9.61 28.01 -13.90
N SER A 53 -10.01 26.96 -14.61
CA SER A 53 -10.01 25.61 -14.04
C SER A 53 -8.59 25.36 -13.54
N ALA A 54 -8.40 25.43 -12.23
CA ALA A 54 -7.14 25.03 -11.63
C ALA A 54 -6.88 23.61 -12.14
N GLN A 55 -5.75 23.41 -12.79
CA GLN A 55 -5.35 22.11 -13.32
C GLN A 55 -5.33 21.12 -12.15
N GLN A 56 -6.34 20.24 -12.09
CA GLN A 56 -6.44 19.27 -11.02
C GLN A 56 -5.39 18.19 -11.23
N VAL A 57 -4.44 18.10 -10.31
CA VAL A 57 -3.40 17.09 -10.32
C VAL A 57 -3.81 15.96 -9.37
N ALA A 58 -4.00 14.76 -9.93
CA ALA A 58 -4.45 13.58 -9.19
C ALA A 58 -3.24 12.69 -8.84
N LEU A 59 -2.58 12.98 -7.71
CA LEU A 59 -1.48 12.15 -7.19
C LEU A 59 -1.97 11.28 -6.02
N ILE A 60 -1.66 10.00 -6.03
CA ILE A 60 -1.89 9.07 -4.93
C ILE A 60 -0.58 8.29 -4.68
N PRO A 61 -0.05 8.35 -3.44
CA PRO A 61 -0.46 9.16 -2.29
C PRO A 61 -0.27 10.67 -2.52
N GLN A 62 -1.08 11.49 -1.83
CA GLN A 62 -0.95 12.94 -1.87
C GLN A 62 0.37 13.37 -1.23
N PRO A 63 1.18 14.22 -1.91
CA PRO A 63 2.42 14.75 -1.37
C PRO A 63 2.22 15.63 -0.13
N ALA A 64 3.25 15.69 0.72
CA ALA A 64 3.23 16.49 1.94
C ALA A 64 3.08 18.00 1.64
N GLN A 65 3.68 18.49 0.56
CA GLN A 65 3.50 19.86 0.06
C GLN A 65 3.48 19.84 -1.46
N MET A 66 2.52 20.55 -2.04
CA MET A 66 2.36 20.65 -3.48
C MET A 66 1.79 22.02 -3.89
N ARG A 67 2.37 22.63 -4.92
CA ARG A 67 1.87 23.87 -5.51
C ARG A 67 1.89 23.75 -7.03
N VAL A 68 0.73 23.77 -7.65
CA VAL A 68 0.58 23.75 -9.11
C VAL A 68 0.77 25.16 -9.66
N GLY A 69 1.61 25.30 -10.70
CA GLY A 69 1.85 26.53 -11.44
C GLY A 69 1.11 26.56 -12.78
N ASN A 70 1.40 27.57 -13.58
CA ASN A 70 0.81 27.71 -14.91
C ASN A 70 1.70 27.14 -16.01
N GLY A 71 1.11 26.40 -16.96
CA GLY A 71 1.81 25.84 -18.12
C GLY A 71 2.30 24.41 -17.92
N TYR A 72 3.08 23.92 -18.89
CA TYR A 72 3.52 22.54 -18.98
C TYR A 72 4.96 22.41 -19.42
N PHE A 73 5.65 21.44 -18.85
CA PHE A 73 6.85 20.89 -19.46
C PHE A 73 6.40 19.89 -20.54
N VAL A 74 6.72 20.22 -21.79
CA VAL A 74 6.40 19.35 -22.93
C VAL A 74 7.63 18.50 -23.26
N MET A 75 7.49 17.18 -23.12
CA MET A 75 8.57 16.27 -23.47
C MET A 75 8.75 16.22 -24.99
N GLN A 76 9.96 16.52 -25.43
CA GLN A 76 10.35 16.39 -26.84
C GLN A 76 10.71 14.92 -27.17
N LYS A 77 10.90 14.60 -28.46
CA LYS A 77 11.37 13.26 -28.91
C LYS A 77 12.65 12.79 -28.22
N LYS A 78 13.46 13.73 -27.70
CA LYS A 78 14.67 13.48 -26.94
C LYS A 78 14.68 14.34 -25.70
N VAL A 79 14.96 13.74 -24.54
CA VAL A 79 15.12 14.40 -23.25
C VAL A 79 16.48 13.99 -22.68
N ALA A 80 17.23 14.90 -22.08
CA ALA A 80 18.44 14.56 -21.34
C ALA A 80 18.09 14.35 -19.85
N LEU A 81 18.53 13.24 -19.27
CA LEU A 81 18.47 13.00 -17.83
C LEU A 81 19.88 13.07 -17.27
N CYS A 82 20.15 14.13 -16.52
CA CYS A 82 21.48 14.43 -15.99
C CYS A 82 21.53 14.15 -14.49
N TYR A 83 22.60 13.51 -14.01
CA TYR A 83 22.80 13.21 -12.59
C TYR A 83 24.28 13.37 -12.20
N PRO A 84 24.63 13.55 -10.90
CA PRO A 84 26.01 13.73 -10.46
C PRO A 84 26.89 12.52 -10.83
N SER A 85 28.14 12.75 -11.25
CA SER A 85 29.04 11.68 -11.73
C SER A 85 29.47 10.68 -10.64
N GLY A 86 29.40 11.07 -9.36
CA GLY A 86 29.75 10.25 -8.19
C GLY A 86 28.64 9.39 -7.65
N GLU A 87 27.46 9.35 -8.29
CA GLU A 87 26.30 8.62 -7.77
C GLU A 87 26.51 7.10 -7.68
N SER A 88 25.78 6.49 -6.74
CA SER A 88 25.80 5.05 -6.47
C SER A 88 25.33 4.22 -7.67
N LYS A 89 25.60 2.91 -7.62
CA LYS A 89 25.10 1.97 -8.64
C LYS A 89 23.57 1.91 -8.65
N GLU A 90 22.95 2.06 -7.48
CA GLU A 90 21.50 2.06 -7.30
C GLU A 90 20.85 3.28 -7.97
N VAL A 91 21.38 4.48 -7.81
CA VAL A 91 20.90 5.69 -8.52
C VAL A 91 21.02 5.50 -10.03
N LYS A 92 22.15 4.98 -10.51
CA LYS A 92 22.34 4.68 -11.94
C LYS A 92 21.30 3.67 -12.45
N ALA A 93 20.97 2.63 -11.66
CA ALA A 93 19.94 1.65 -12.00
C ALA A 93 18.54 2.30 -12.08
N VAL A 94 18.18 3.16 -11.11
CA VAL A 94 16.93 3.93 -11.10
C VAL A 94 16.79 4.77 -12.37
N VAL A 95 17.84 5.53 -12.70
CA VAL A 95 17.90 6.41 -13.89
C VAL A 95 17.76 5.62 -15.19
N THR A 96 18.49 4.51 -15.31
CA THR A 96 18.46 3.65 -16.50
C THR A 96 17.08 3.05 -16.71
N ARG A 97 16.49 2.49 -15.64
CA ARG A 97 15.15 1.91 -15.70
C ARG A 97 14.10 2.94 -16.13
N PHE A 98 14.10 4.11 -15.51
CA PHE A 98 13.21 5.20 -15.90
C PHE A 98 13.37 5.56 -17.39
N ALA A 99 14.60 5.67 -17.88
CA ALA A 99 14.88 5.97 -19.30
C ALA A 99 14.30 4.88 -20.23
N ASP A 100 14.45 3.61 -19.86
CA ASP A 100 13.93 2.47 -20.63
C ASP A 100 12.40 2.41 -20.59
N GLU A 101 11.78 2.63 -19.43
CA GLU A 101 10.33 2.71 -19.28
C GLU A 101 9.74 3.84 -20.12
N MET A 102 10.33 5.03 -20.09
CA MET A 102 9.90 6.18 -20.89
C MET A 102 10.00 5.88 -22.40
N LYS A 103 11.10 5.26 -22.84
CA LYS A 103 11.25 4.85 -24.24
C LYS A 103 10.18 3.83 -24.65
N LYS A 104 9.90 2.85 -23.79
CA LYS A 104 8.89 1.80 -24.03
C LYS A 104 7.48 2.38 -24.12
N THR A 105 7.10 3.25 -23.19
CA THR A 105 5.72 3.72 -23.00
C THR A 105 5.36 4.93 -23.87
N THR A 106 6.33 5.81 -24.11
CA THR A 106 6.12 7.10 -24.79
C THR A 106 6.84 7.20 -26.15
N GLY A 107 7.84 6.36 -26.40
CA GLY A 107 8.75 6.50 -27.54
C GLY A 107 9.78 7.63 -27.37
N VAL A 108 9.73 8.40 -26.30
CA VAL A 108 10.71 9.46 -25.98
C VAL A 108 12.05 8.83 -25.63
N LYS A 109 13.11 9.27 -26.30
CA LYS A 109 14.48 8.84 -25.99
C LYS A 109 15.03 9.68 -24.84
N VAL A 110 15.09 9.10 -23.64
CA VAL A 110 15.76 9.71 -22.50
C VAL A 110 17.23 9.34 -22.54
N LYS A 111 18.09 10.30 -22.85
CA LYS A 111 19.55 10.12 -22.86
C LYS A 111 20.11 10.44 -21.50
N THR A 112 20.70 9.46 -20.84
CA THR A 112 21.36 9.65 -19.54
C THR A 112 22.73 10.30 -19.72
N CYS A 113 23.10 11.21 -18.82
CA CYS A 113 24.39 11.86 -18.78
C CYS A 113 24.78 12.23 -17.33
N THR A 114 26.08 12.38 -17.10
CA THR A 114 26.61 12.76 -15.79
C THR A 114 27.20 14.17 -15.82
N TYR A 115 27.18 14.84 -14.65
CA TYR A 115 27.86 16.12 -14.46
C TYR A 115 28.71 16.08 -13.17
N ARG A 116 29.75 16.97 -13.06
CA ARG A 116 30.62 17.05 -11.88
C ARG A 116 30.17 18.15 -10.91
N ASN A 117 30.36 19.40 -11.25
CA ASN A 117 30.13 20.54 -10.34
C ASN A 117 28.82 21.28 -10.64
N THR A 118 28.47 21.41 -11.91
CA THR A 118 27.24 22.06 -12.36
C THR A 118 26.52 21.20 -13.38
N PRO A 119 25.16 21.11 -13.31
CA PRO A 119 24.42 20.46 -14.37
C PRO A 119 24.78 21.06 -15.73
N CYS A 120 24.82 20.21 -16.76
CA CYS A 120 25.15 20.63 -18.12
C CYS A 120 24.41 21.91 -18.52
N ALA A 121 25.14 23.00 -18.69
CA ALA A 121 24.59 24.23 -19.26
C ALA A 121 24.11 23.99 -20.71
N LYS A 122 23.16 24.82 -21.20
CA LYS A 122 22.70 24.75 -22.59
C LYS A 122 23.95 24.81 -23.51
N GLY A 123 24.10 23.78 -24.35
CA GLY A 123 25.21 23.73 -25.33
C GLY A 123 26.47 22.97 -24.94
N MET A 124 26.57 22.43 -23.71
CA MET A 124 27.75 21.63 -23.29
C MET A 124 27.49 20.12 -23.39
N GLY A 125 28.35 19.40 -24.09
CA GLY A 125 28.48 17.94 -24.08
C GLY A 125 27.25 17.17 -24.56
N CYS A 126 26.49 16.60 -23.65
CA CYS A 126 25.30 15.76 -23.94
C CYS A 126 24.06 16.56 -24.33
N CYS A 127 24.00 17.88 -24.05
CA CYS A 127 22.82 18.73 -24.20
C CYS A 127 23.01 19.77 -25.30
N LYS A 128 22.35 19.59 -26.47
CA LYS A 128 22.19 20.68 -27.44
C LYS A 128 21.34 21.80 -26.82
N SER A 129 21.44 23.02 -27.32
CA SER A 129 20.79 24.22 -26.77
C SER A 129 19.29 24.07 -26.50
N ASP A 130 18.58 23.23 -27.28
CA ASP A 130 17.12 23.07 -27.24
C ASP A 130 16.64 21.79 -26.53
N THR A 131 17.57 20.99 -25.96
CA THR A 131 17.20 19.72 -25.32
C THR A 131 16.53 19.97 -23.96
N ARG A 132 15.29 19.51 -23.80
CA ARG A 132 14.59 19.47 -22.50
C ARG A 132 15.34 18.56 -21.52
N ARG A 133 15.38 18.93 -20.25
CA ARG A 133 16.24 18.27 -19.24
C ARG A 133 15.45 17.84 -18.02
N ILE A 134 15.81 16.67 -17.51
CA ILE A 134 15.51 16.21 -16.16
C ILE A 134 16.85 16.17 -15.43
N ILE A 135 16.95 16.84 -14.29
CA ILE A 135 18.23 17.02 -13.57
C ILE A 135 18.05 16.50 -12.15
N LEU A 136 18.87 15.53 -11.77
CA LEU A 136 18.91 15.00 -10.42
C LEU A 136 20.00 15.74 -9.62
N HIS A 137 19.65 16.09 -8.39
CA HIS A 137 20.54 16.73 -7.43
C HIS A 137 20.58 15.90 -6.14
N THR A 138 21.77 15.73 -5.55
CA THR A 138 21.92 15.04 -4.28
C THR A 138 22.01 16.05 -3.15
N ASP A 139 21.09 15.98 -2.20
CA ASP A 139 21.11 16.75 -0.96
C ASP A 139 21.01 15.81 0.24
N LYS A 140 22.14 15.61 0.93
CA LYS A 140 22.25 14.70 2.07
C LYS A 140 21.49 15.16 3.32
N ALA A 141 20.97 16.38 3.34
CA ALA A 141 20.16 16.88 4.44
C ALA A 141 18.71 16.36 4.40
N LEU A 142 18.28 15.82 3.25
CA LEU A 142 16.94 15.20 3.13
C LEU A 142 16.91 13.82 3.81
N GLY A 143 15.72 13.41 4.25
CA GLY A 143 15.49 12.04 4.72
C GLY A 143 15.65 11.00 3.60
N ASP A 144 15.86 9.74 3.98
CA ASP A 144 16.22 8.66 3.04
C ASP A 144 15.21 8.45 1.90
N GLU A 145 13.93 8.65 2.17
CA GLU A 145 12.84 8.49 1.20
C GLU A 145 12.24 9.83 0.74
N ALA A 146 12.75 10.96 1.28
CA ALA A 146 12.28 12.29 0.94
C ALA A 146 12.81 12.76 -0.43
N TYR A 147 12.04 13.63 -1.09
CA TYR A 147 12.44 14.25 -2.34
C TYR A 147 11.80 15.62 -2.53
N LYS A 148 12.43 16.43 -3.40
CA LYS A 148 11.83 17.64 -3.98
C LYS A 148 11.75 17.47 -5.48
N LEU A 149 10.62 17.87 -6.06
CA LEU A 149 10.37 17.84 -7.50
C LEU A 149 9.90 19.23 -7.95
N SER A 150 10.68 19.86 -8.80
CA SER A 150 10.34 21.16 -9.41
C SER A 150 10.23 20.98 -10.92
N VAL A 151 9.05 21.25 -11.46
CA VAL A 151 8.77 21.21 -12.90
C VAL A 151 8.51 22.63 -13.39
N SER A 152 9.37 23.11 -14.27
CA SER A 152 9.18 24.35 -15.04
C SER A 152 8.85 24.03 -16.50
N THR A 153 8.53 25.04 -17.30
CA THR A 153 8.33 24.86 -18.75
C THR A 153 9.60 24.41 -19.48
N GLU A 154 10.81 24.55 -18.88
CA GLU A 154 12.10 24.28 -19.53
C GLU A 154 12.84 23.07 -18.98
N ALA A 155 12.69 22.80 -17.69
CA ALA A 155 13.44 21.74 -17.01
C ALA A 155 12.64 21.13 -15.84
N ILE A 156 13.00 19.91 -15.49
CA ILE A 156 12.54 19.20 -14.30
C ILE A 156 13.76 19.01 -13.40
N ASN A 157 13.67 19.45 -12.15
CA ASN A 157 14.70 19.23 -11.14
C ASN A 157 14.14 18.25 -10.08
N ILE A 158 14.95 17.26 -9.73
CA ILE A 158 14.64 16.27 -8.69
C ILE A 158 15.79 16.28 -7.69
N THR A 159 15.49 16.52 -6.41
CA THR A 159 16.49 16.50 -5.33
C THR A 159 16.14 15.42 -4.32
N ALA A 160 17.10 14.56 -3.98
CA ALA A 160 16.95 13.52 -2.96
C ALA A 160 18.30 13.21 -2.30
N ALA A 161 18.28 12.58 -1.12
CA ALA A 161 19.49 12.14 -0.42
C ALA A 161 19.93 10.74 -0.86
N GLN A 162 18.97 9.84 -1.10
CA GLN A 162 19.18 8.41 -1.31
C GLN A 162 18.47 7.90 -2.59
N PRO A 163 18.86 6.73 -3.11
CA PRO A 163 18.24 6.15 -4.30
C PRO A 163 16.71 5.99 -4.21
N ALA A 164 16.17 5.70 -3.00
CA ALA A 164 14.74 5.58 -2.77
C ALA A 164 13.99 6.89 -3.03
N GLY A 165 14.52 8.04 -2.56
CA GLY A 165 13.92 9.36 -2.81
C GLY A 165 13.87 9.69 -4.31
N PHE A 166 14.91 9.38 -5.07
CA PHE A 166 14.89 9.52 -6.53
C PHE A 166 13.85 8.61 -7.19
N PHE A 167 13.75 7.38 -6.73
CA PHE A 167 12.73 6.45 -7.23
C PHE A 167 11.31 6.98 -7.01
N TYR A 168 10.99 7.44 -5.79
CA TYR A 168 9.65 7.97 -5.47
C TYR A 168 9.34 9.27 -6.21
N ALA A 169 10.33 10.15 -6.39
CA ALA A 169 10.16 11.34 -7.23
C ALA A 169 9.80 10.97 -8.69
N LEU A 170 10.46 9.94 -9.23
CA LEU A 170 10.18 9.45 -10.58
C LEU A 170 8.84 8.72 -10.68
N GLN A 171 8.37 8.05 -9.60
CA GLN A 171 6.98 7.54 -9.57
C GLN A 171 5.97 8.70 -9.61
N THR A 172 6.18 9.76 -8.82
CA THR A 172 5.35 10.96 -8.88
C THR A 172 5.37 11.60 -10.28
N LEU A 173 6.55 11.70 -10.90
CA LEU A 173 6.67 12.22 -12.25
C LEU A 173 5.89 11.39 -13.29
N LYS A 174 5.86 10.05 -13.13
CA LYS A 174 5.07 9.16 -13.99
C LYS A 174 3.56 9.34 -13.76
N GLN A 175 3.10 9.59 -12.53
CA GLN A 175 1.69 9.88 -12.24
C GLN A 175 1.22 11.23 -12.83
N LEU A 176 2.13 12.18 -13.04
CA LEU A 176 1.84 13.45 -13.73
C LEU A 176 1.71 13.32 -15.26
N LEU A 177 1.97 12.15 -15.80
CA LEU A 177 1.83 11.79 -17.21
C LEU A 177 0.54 10.97 -17.42
N PRO A 178 0.08 10.76 -18.67
CA PRO A 178 -1.04 9.87 -18.96
C PRO A 178 -0.85 8.46 -18.35
N ALA A 179 -1.95 7.85 -17.92
CA ALA A 179 -1.99 6.60 -17.14
C ALA A 179 -1.22 5.41 -17.77
N ASN A 180 -1.08 5.39 -19.11
CA ASN A 180 -0.33 4.36 -19.80
C ASN A 180 1.16 4.33 -19.41
N VAL A 181 1.74 5.46 -18.97
CA VAL A 181 3.13 5.53 -18.50
C VAL A 181 3.27 4.77 -17.18
N MET A 182 2.36 5.00 -16.23
CA MET A 182 2.32 4.24 -14.98
C MET A 182 2.04 2.75 -15.22
N ALA A 183 1.12 2.43 -16.14
CA ALA A 183 0.79 1.05 -16.51
C ALA A 183 1.94 0.32 -17.22
N GLY A 184 2.95 1.04 -17.71
CA GLY A 184 4.11 0.44 -18.40
C GLY A 184 3.78 -0.01 -19.84
N VAL A 185 2.73 0.54 -20.45
CA VAL A 185 2.26 0.20 -21.80
C VAL A 185 2.31 1.39 -22.73
N LYS A 186 2.39 1.12 -24.04
CA LYS A 186 2.32 2.15 -25.07
C LYS A 186 0.86 2.40 -25.43
N ASP A 187 0.45 3.67 -25.49
CA ASP A 187 -0.86 4.08 -26.01
C ASP A 187 -0.66 4.87 -27.31
N ALA A 188 -1.22 4.37 -28.41
CA ALA A 188 -1.12 5.00 -29.72
C ALA A 188 -1.94 6.30 -29.82
N ASN A 189 -2.92 6.48 -28.96
CA ASN A 189 -3.80 7.67 -28.93
C ASN A 189 -3.13 8.87 -28.26
N VAL A 190 -2.03 8.65 -27.51
CA VAL A 190 -1.28 9.73 -26.85
C VAL A 190 -0.12 10.16 -27.74
N SER A 191 -0.22 11.38 -28.27
CA SER A 191 0.78 11.96 -29.18
C SER A 191 1.68 13.00 -28.51
N GLU A 192 1.30 13.52 -27.36
CA GLU A 192 2.03 14.56 -26.64
C GLU A 192 2.13 14.25 -25.15
N TRP A 193 3.32 14.44 -24.60
CA TRP A 193 3.64 14.13 -23.19
C TRP A 193 3.85 15.45 -22.43
N ARG A 194 2.80 15.89 -21.74
CA ARG A 194 2.78 17.15 -20.96
C ARG A 194 2.81 16.84 -19.48
N ILE A 195 3.70 17.52 -18.77
CA ILE A 195 3.79 17.47 -17.31
C ILE A 195 3.49 18.88 -16.79
N PRO A 196 2.53 19.05 -15.87
CA PRO A 196 2.18 20.35 -15.34
C PRO A 196 3.37 21.02 -14.65
N VAL A 197 3.47 22.34 -14.73
CA VAL A 197 4.39 23.12 -13.89
C VAL A 197 3.94 22.94 -12.44
N ILE A 198 4.87 22.41 -11.58
CA ILE A 198 4.54 22.04 -10.23
C ILE A 198 5.78 22.04 -9.33
N GLU A 199 5.59 22.41 -8.07
CA GLU A 199 6.58 22.30 -7.01
C GLU A 199 6.06 21.32 -5.96
N ILE A 200 6.88 20.32 -5.62
CA ILE A 200 6.56 19.30 -4.61
C ILE A 200 7.73 19.18 -3.65
N ASP A 201 7.44 19.19 -2.33
CA ASP A 201 8.36 18.79 -1.27
C ASP A 201 7.68 17.68 -0.47
N ASP A 202 8.25 16.47 -0.50
CA ASP A 202 7.53 15.28 -0.12
C ASP A 202 8.40 14.31 0.70
N CYS A 203 7.77 13.68 1.68
CA CYS A 203 8.35 12.61 2.49
C CYS A 203 7.24 11.73 3.07
N PRO A 204 7.52 10.44 3.32
CA PRO A 204 6.53 9.57 3.91
C PRO A 204 6.26 9.89 5.38
N ARG A 205 5.02 9.72 5.82
CA ARG A 205 4.61 9.80 7.23
C ARG A 205 5.21 8.66 8.06
N PHE A 206 5.26 7.45 7.50
CA PHE A 206 5.76 6.26 8.17
C PHE A 206 6.86 5.57 7.36
N GLY A 207 7.84 5.00 8.04
CA GLY A 207 8.88 4.16 7.46
C GLY A 207 8.40 2.77 7.00
N TRP A 208 7.31 2.26 7.57
CA TRP A 208 6.66 1.01 7.17
C TRP A 208 5.33 1.28 6.47
N ARG A 209 5.22 0.88 5.21
CA ARG A 209 4.02 1.00 4.38
C ARG A 209 3.82 -0.35 3.71
N GLY A 210 3.11 -1.24 4.41
CA GLY A 210 3.09 -2.67 4.13
C GLY A 210 1.83 -3.15 3.41
N PHE A 211 2.01 -4.26 2.70
CA PHE A 211 0.93 -5.11 2.22
C PHE A 211 1.31 -6.57 2.44
N MET A 212 0.42 -7.34 3.06
CA MET A 212 0.57 -8.80 3.23
C MET A 212 -0.32 -9.53 2.23
N LEU A 213 0.22 -10.61 1.65
CA LEU A 213 -0.53 -11.56 0.83
C LEU A 213 -0.35 -12.97 1.36
N ASP A 214 -1.48 -13.61 1.68
CA ASP A 214 -1.55 -15.03 2.02
C ASP A 214 -1.50 -15.88 0.74
N GLU A 215 -0.49 -16.72 0.64
CA GLU A 215 -0.36 -17.75 -0.40
C GLU A 215 -0.49 -19.17 0.17
N GLY A 216 -0.60 -19.30 1.48
CA GLY A 216 -0.84 -20.57 2.14
C GLY A 216 -2.18 -21.18 1.78
N ARG A 217 -3.27 -20.39 1.84
CA ARG A 217 -4.61 -20.85 1.49
C ARG A 217 -4.80 -20.95 -0.02
N HIS A 218 -4.39 -19.91 -0.79
CA HIS A 218 -4.43 -19.97 -2.25
C HIS A 218 -3.12 -19.46 -2.86
N PHE A 219 -2.58 -20.26 -3.79
CA PHE A 219 -1.30 -20.03 -4.46
C PHE A 219 -1.51 -19.33 -5.81
N TYR A 220 -0.96 -18.12 -5.98
CA TYR A 220 -1.13 -17.32 -7.21
C TYR A 220 0.07 -17.38 -8.15
N GLY A 221 1.25 -17.63 -7.61
CA GLY A 221 2.47 -17.79 -8.39
C GLY A 221 3.18 -16.49 -8.75
N LYS A 222 4.41 -16.65 -9.24
CA LYS A 222 5.40 -15.59 -9.46
C LYS A 222 4.91 -14.41 -10.31
N ALA A 223 4.13 -14.69 -11.36
CA ALA A 223 3.66 -13.64 -12.27
C ALA A 223 2.71 -12.66 -11.55
N GLU A 224 1.86 -13.19 -10.69
CA GLU A 224 0.90 -12.38 -9.94
C GLU A 224 1.58 -11.57 -8.82
N ILE A 225 2.52 -12.19 -8.10
CA ILE A 225 3.35 -11.47 -7.11
C ILE A 225 4.04 -10.26 -7.74
N LYS A 226 4.58 -10.38 -8.96
CA LYS A 226 5.20 -9.24 -9.65
C LYS A 226 4.20 -8.12 -9.99
N LYS A 227 2.96 -8.45 -10.34
CA LYS A 227 1.92 -7.42 -10.54
C LYS A 227 1.58 -6.70 -9.24
N VAL A 228 1.46 -7.44 -8.13
CA VAL A 228 1.27 -6.84 -6.79
C VAL A 228 2.42 -5.90 -6.45
N LEU A 229 3.66 -6.31 -6.64
CA LEU A 229 4.84 -5.47 -6.39
C LEU A 229 4.86 -4.21 -7.28
N ASP A 230 4.40 -4.31 -8.53
CA ASP A 230 4.26 -3.14 -9.42
C ASP A 230 3.23 -2.13 -8.90
N VAL A 231 2.07 -2.61 -8.41
CA VAL A 231 1.03 -1.76 -7.82
C VAL A 231 1.53 -1.12 -6.52
N MET A 232 2.18 -1.89 -5.65
CA MET A 232 2.81 -1.37 -4.43
C MET A 232 3.82 -0.25 -4.74
N ALA A 233 4.68 -0.46 -5.74
CA ALA A 233 5.66 0.54 -6.19
C ALA A 233 5.00 1.82 -6.73
N ALA A 234 3.89 1.69 -7.48
CA ALA A 234 3.11 2.82 -7.97
C ALA A 234 2.60 3.71 -6.84
N TYR A 235 2.20 3.10 -5.73
CA TYR A 235 1.70 3.77 -4.52
C TYR A 235 2.77 4.01 -3.45
N LYS A 236 4.04 3.90 -3.77
CA LYS A 236 5.17 4.15 -2.85
C LYS A 236 5.13 3.30 -1.57
N MET A 237 4.53 2.11 -1.64
CA MET A 237 4.62 1.13 -0.56
C MET A 237 5.97 0.42 -0.60
N ASN A 238 6.51 0.03 0.56
CA ASN A 238 7.90 -0.41 0.67
C ASN A 238 8.10 -1.71 1.45
N ARG A 239 7.04 -2.37 1.93
CA ARG A 239 7.13 -3.65 2.66
C ARG A 239 6.11 -4.63 2.09
N PHE A 240 6.60 -5.72 1.49
CA PHE A 240 5.77 -6.84 1.07
C PHE A 240 5.93 -7.97 2.09
N HIS A 241 4.89 -8.20 2.88
CA HIS A 241 4.80 -9.28 3.84
C HIS A 241 4.24 -10.51 3.11
N TRP A 242 5.09 -11.52 2.92
CA TRP A 242 4.77 -12.71 2.14
C TRP A 242 4.47 -13.86 3.07
N HIS A 243 3.18 -14.14 3.26
CA HIS A 243 2.70 -15.22 4.11
C HIS A 243 2.72 -16.54 3.33
N LEU A 244 3.74 -17.36 3.63
CA LEU A 244 4.15 -18.50 2.80
C LEU A 244 3.69 -19.85 3.31
N THR A 245 3.20 -19.95 4.55
CA THR A 245 2.85 -21.24 5.15
C THR A 245 1.60 -21.14 5.99
N GLU A 246 0.78 -22.18 5.90
CA GLU A 246 -0.50 -22.31 6.58
C GLU A 246 -0.88 -23.76 6.79
N ASP A 247 -1.98 -23.99 7.52
CA ASP A 247 -2.58 -25.31 7.66
C ASP A 247 -2.92 -25.95 6.30
N GLN A 248 -3.30 -25.12 5.30
CA GLN A 248 -3.76 -25.52 3.99
C GLN A 248 -2.62 -25.62 2.95
N GLY A 249 -1.41 -25.23 3.30
CA GLY A 249 -0.32 -25.35 2.35
C GLY A 249 1.01 -24.70 2.76
N TRP A 250 2.10 -25.36 2.41
CA TRP A 250 3.46 -24.87 2.53
C TRP A 250 3.98 -24.41 1.16
N ARG A 251 4.43 -23.18 1.01
CA ARG A 251 4.66 -22.57 -0.31
C ARG A 251 6.11 -22.23 -0.66
N ILE A 252 7.08 -22.63 0.16
CA ILE A 252 8.50 -22.33 -0.08
C ILE A 252 9.36 -23.58 -0.01
N GLU A 253 10.27 -23.74 -0.98
CA GLU A 253 11.26 -24.82 -0.99
C GLU A 253 12.24 -24.68 0.17
N ILE A 254 12.30 -25.70 1.03
CA ILE A 254 13.32 -25.89 2.06
C ILE A 254 14.12 -27.13 1.70
N LYS A 255 15.37 -26.96 1.30
CA LYS A 255 16.17 -28.02 0.70
C LYS A 255 16.40 -29.21 1.63
N LYS A 256 16.51 -28.90 2.93
CA LYS A 256 16.70 -29.92 3.96
C LYS A 256 15.45 -30.75 4.22
N TYR A 257 14.27 -30.22 3.88
CA TYR A 257 12.98 -30.84 4.16
C TYR A 257 12.10 -30.93 2.90
N PRO A 258 12.45 -31.84 1.94
CA PRO A 258 11.77 -31.90 0.64
C PRO A 258 10.29 -32.25 0.71
N ARG A 259 9.87 -33.06 1.71
CA ARG A 259 8.44 -33.39 1.88
C ARG A 259 7.54 -32.17 2.11
N LEU A 260 8.08 -31.03 2.56
CA LEU A 260 7.31 -29.79 2.65
C LEU A 260 6.71 -29.34 1.30
N THR A 261 7.41 -29.62 0.19
CA THR A 261 6.94 -29.31 -1.15
C THR A 261 6.38 -30.50 -1.91
N GLU A 262 6.73 -31.74 -1.48
CA GLU A 262 6.17 -32.97 -2.06
C GLU A 262 4.77 -33.28 -1.47
N VAL A 263 4.56 -33.03 -0.19
CA VAL A 263 3.34 -33.28 0.57
C VAL A 263 2.67 -31.96 0.97
N GLY A 264 3.35 -31.16 1.77
CA GLY A 264 2.80 -29.95 2.41
C GLY A 264 2.31 -28.87 1.43
N ALA A 265 2.83 -28.85 0.20
CA ALA A 265 2.40 -27.90 -0.82
C ALA A 265 1.10 -28.30 -1.55
N TRP A 266 0.53 -29.47 -1.26
CA TRP A 266 -0.58 -30.03 -2.02
C TRP A 266 -1.72 -30.49 -1.11
N ARG A 267 -2.95 -30.25 -1.53
CA ARG A 267 -4.17 -30.73 -0.87
C ARG A 267 -5.21 -31.19 -1.89
N ASP A 268 -6.16 -32.03 -1.47
CA ASP A 268 -7.21 -32.57 -2.35
C ASP A 268 -8.48 -31.70 -2.29
N SER A 269 -8.29 -30.39 -2.31
CA SER A 269 -9.36 -29.41 -2.52
C SER A 269 -8.78 -28.08 -2.97
N LYS A 270 -9.33 -27.50 -4.02
CA LYS A 270 -9.01 -26.14 -4.43
C LYS A 270 -9.64 -25.12 -3.47
N VAL A 271 -10.90 -25.33 -3.09
CA VAL A 271 -11.59 -24.48 -2.12
C VAL A 271 -11.20 -24.83 -0.69
N CYS A 272 -11.14 -23.86 0.20
CA CYS A 272 -11.09 -24.09 1.63
C CYS A 272 -12.54 -24.29 2.12
N ALA A 273 -12.85 -25.48 2.63
CA ALA A 273 -14.21 -25.84 3.02
C ALA A 273 -14.68 -25.05 4.26
N TRP A 274 -15.97 -24.68 4.29
CA TRP A 274 -16.59 -23.97 5.41
C TRP A 274 -18.11 -24.13 5.37
N GLY A 275 -18.74 -24.51 6.47
CA GLY A 275 -20.19 -24.71 6.54
C GLY A 275 -20.66 -25.73 5.49
N ASP A 276 -21.51 -25.29 4.56
CA ASP A 276 -22.05 -26.13 3.47
C ASP A 276 -21.05 -26.28 2.29
N VAL A 277 -20.00 -25.46 2.21
CA VAL A 277 -18.94 -25.58 1.20
C VAL A 277 -18.05 -26.76 1.58
N LYS A 278 -18.12 -27.84 0.78
CA LYS A 278 -17.34 -29.05 0.99
C LYS A 278 -16.07 -29.06 0.15
N PRO A 279 -15.05 -29.88 0.53
CA PRO A 279 -13.90 -30.12 -0.35
C PRO A 279 -14.35 -30.60 -1.73
N ASP A 280 -13.75 -30.06 -2.77
CA ASP A 280 -14.11 -30.33 -4.17
C ASP A 280 -13.36 -31.52 -4.80
N GLY A 281 -12.43 -32.13 -4.07
CA GLY A 281 -11.62 -33.25 -4.52
C GLY A 281 -10.62 -32.92 -5.64
N ILE A 282 -10.44 -31.63 -5.94
CA ILE A 282 -9.49 -31.19 -6.96
C ILE A 282 -8.12 -31.03 -6.32
N ARG A 283 -7.13 -31.80 -6.78
CA ARG A 283 -5.76 -31.63 -6.32
C ARG A 283 -5.27 -30.21 -6.61
N TYR A 284 -4.93 -29.48 -5.58
CA TYR A 284 -4.55 -28.07 -5.65
C TYR A 284 -3.30 -27.80 -4.84
N GLY A 285 -2.46 -26.89 -5.33
CA GLY A 285 -1.25 -26.47 -4.63
C GLY A 285 -0.24 -25.82 -5.55
N GLY A 286 0.96 -25.68 -5.03
CA GLY A 286 2.10 -25.08 -5.69
C GLY A 286 3.08 -24.56 -4.65
N TYR A 287 4.28 -24.23 -5.09
CA TYR A 287 5.31 -23.64 -4.23
C TYR A 287 6.31 -22.83 -5.05
N TYR A 288 7.08 -22.02 -4.37
CA TYR A 288 8.19 -21.28 -4.94
C TYR A 288 9.50 -22.02 -4.73
N THR A 289 10.21 -22.27 -5.83
CA THR A 289 11.59 -22.72 -5.76
C THR A 289 12.49 -21.60 -5.21
N LYS A 290 13.68 -21.96 -4.69
CA LYS A 290 14.66 -20.94 -4.30
C LYS A 290 15.06 -20.00 -5.42
N ALA A 291 15.03 -20.48 -6.67
CA ALA A 291 15.27 -19.63 -7.84
C ALA A 291 14.15 -18.61 -8.04
N ASP A 292 12.88 -19.02 -7.90
CA ASP A 292 11.72 -18.11 -7.96
C ASP A 292 11.77 -17.04 -6.87
N VAL A 293 12.11 -17.45 -5.62
CA VAL A 293 12.24 -16.51 -4.51
C VAL A 293 13.33 -15.47 -4.78
N ARG A 294 14.51 -15.91 -5.24
CA ARG A 294 15.60 -14.97 -5.58
C ARG A 294 15.20 -13.99 -6.69
N GLU A 295 14.47 -14.47 -7.69
CA GLU A 295 13.97 -13.61 -8.78
C GLU A 295 12.95 -12.58 -8.26
N ILE A 296 12.03 -12.98 -7.38
CA ILE A 296 11.03 -12.09 -6.77
C ILE A 296 11.72 -11.07 -5.84
N VAL A 297 12.67 -11.49 -5.02
CA VAL A 297 13.46 -10.61 -4.13
C VAL A 297 14.23 -9.57 -4.94
N ALA A 298 14.88 -9.98 -6.03
CA ALA A 298 15.58 -9.04 -6.92
C ALA A 298 14.61 -8.05 -7.57
N TYR A 299 13.43 -8.53 -8.02
CA TYR A 299 12.39 -7.71 -8.63
C TYR A 299 11.81 -6.67 -7.65
N ALA A 300 11.59 -7.06 -6.39
CA ALA A 300 11.13 -6.18 -5.32
C ALA A 300 12.19 -5.12 -4.97
N LYS A 301 13.45 -5.54 -4.82
CA LYS A 301 14.58 -4.64 -4.52
C LYS A 301 14.71 -3.52 -5.56
N GLU A 302 14.51 -3.82 -6.82
CA GLU A 302 14.50 -2.82 -7.87
C GLU A 302 13.41 -1.76 -7.73
N ARG A 303 12.37 -2.04 -6.94
CA ARG A 303 11.22 -1.16 -6.64
C ARG A 303 11.29 -0.56 -5.25
N PHE A 304 12.42 -0.73 -4.56
CA PHE A 304 12.60 -0.31 -3.16
C PHE A 304 11.56 -0.92 -2.21
N ILE A 305 11.14 -2.17 -2.52
CA ILE A 305 10.27 -2.97 -1.68
C ILE A 305 11.11 -4.08 -1.05
N GLU A 306 11.11 -4.11 0.29
CA GLU A 306 11.72 -5.19 1.06
C GLU A 306 10.67 -6.28 1.33
N ILE A 307 11.08 -7.54 1.17
CA ILE A 307 10.20 -8.68 1.43
C ILE A 307 10.43 -9.20 2.83
N ILE A 308 9.34 -9.35 3.58
CA ILE A 308 9.31 -9.99 4.88
C ILE A 308 8.67 -11.37 4.69
N PRO A 309 9.45 -12.47 4.71
CA PRO A 309 8.87 -13.80 4.67
C PRO A 309 8.20 -14.11 5.99
N GLU A 310 7.02 -14.72 5.94
CA GLU A 310 6.39 -15.34 7.08
C GLU A 310 6.34 -16.86 6.93
N VAL A 311 6.79 -17.53 7.96
CA VAL A 311 6.55 -18.95 8.23
C VAL A 311 5.84 -19.01 9.57
N ASP A 312 4.55 -19.29 9.55
CA ASP A 312 3.75 -19.33 10.76
C ASP A 312 3.98 -20.63 11.52
N ILE A 313 4.50 -20.49 12.72
CA ILE A 313 4.84 -21.56 13.64
C ILE A 313 4.68 -21.07 15.09
N PRO A 314 4.28 -21.93 16.04
CA PRO A 314 3.97 -23.35 15.92
C PRO A 314 2.49 -23.63 15.60
N GLY A 315 1.62 -22.61 15.59
CA GLY A 315 0.26 -22.67 15.05
C GLY A 315 0.26 -22.64 13.53
N HIS A 316 -0.90 -22.76 12.89
CA HIS A 316 -1.06 -22.71 11.42
C HIS A 316 -0.04 -23.57 10.65
N SER A 317 0.29 -24.73 11.22
CA SER A 317 1.43 -25.56 10.78
C SER A 317 1.02 -26.95 10.31
N GLN A 318 -0.27 -27.24 10.10
CA GLN A 318 -0.71 -28.60 9.78
C GLN A 318 -0.08 -29.12 8.48
N ALA A 319 0.16 -28.28 7.47
CA ALA A 319 0.85 -28.72 6.27
C ALA A 319 2.29 -29.18 6.54
N ALA A 320 2.98 -28.55 7.49
CA ALA A 320 4.31 -29.00 7.94
C ALA A 320 4.20 -30.28 8.77
N VAL A 321 3.25 -30.36 9.69
CA VAL A 321 2.99 -31.55 10.51
C VAL A 321 2.65 -32.75 9.62
N ALA A 322 1.79 -32.59 8.61
CA ALA A 322 1.48 -33.63 7.63
C ALA A 322 2.70 -34.10 6.82
N SER A 323 3.69 -33.21 6.64
CA SER A 323 4.92 -33.53 5.93
C SER A 323 5.92 -34.32 6.78
N TYR A 324 6.00 -34.06 8.08
CA TYR A 324 6.99 -34.65 9.00
C TYR A 324 6.35 -34.93 10.37
N PRO A 325 5.30 -35.79 10.43
CA PRO A 325 4.61 -36.08 11.69
C PRO A 325 5.51 -36.70 12.75
N GLU A 326 6.53 -37.47 12.35
CA GLU A 326 7.43 -38.22 13.23
C GLU A 326 8.15 -37.35 14.27
N PHE A 327 8.32 -36.05 14.03
CA PHE A 327 8.92 -35.13 15.01
C PHE A 327 8.18 -33.78 15.15
N LEU A 328 7.23 -33.48 14.27
CA LEU A 328 6.42 -32.25 14.39
C LEU A 328 5.11 -32.48 15.12
N ALA A 329 4.49 -33.65 15.00
CA ALA A 329 3.21 -33.92 15.65
C ALA A 329 3.32 -34.13 17.16
N CYS A 330 2.29 -33.78 17.90
CA CYS A 330 2.13 -34.15 19.31
C CYS A 330 1.71 -35.64 19.48
N ASP A 331 1.15 -36.22 18.43
CA ASP A 331 0.65 -37.61 18.35
C ASP A 331 1.08 -38.22 17.00
N PRO A 332 2.37 -38.63 16.85
CA PRO A 332 2.96 -39.04 15.56
C PRO A 332 2.29 -40.26 14.91
N GLU A 333 1.61 -41.09 15.71
CA GLU A 333 0.90 -42.28 15.24
C GLU A 333 -0.48 -41.97 14.63
N ALA A 334 -0.99 -40.75 14.80
CA ALA A 334 -2.24 -40.33 14.20
C ALA A 334 -2.04 -40.06 12.71
N LYS A 335 -3.16 -40.05 11.97
CA LYS A 335 -3.16 -39.64 10.56
C LYS A 335 -3.11 -38.11 10.46
N HIS A 336 -2.10 -37.59 9.79
CA HIS A 336 -1.95 -36.16 9.50
C HIS A 336 -2.04 -35.91 8.00
N GLU A 337 -2.94 -35.00 7.60
CA GLU A 337 -3.15 -34.59 6.21
C GLU A 337 -3.13 -33.07 6.12
N VAL A 338 -2.78 -32.54 4.97
CA VAL A 338 -2.86 -31.09 4.71
C VAL A 338 -4.33 -30.64 4.85
N TRP A 339 -4.55 -29.56 5.58
CA TRP A 339 -5.88 -29.10 5.97
C TRP A 339 -6.73 -28.69 4.78
N LEU A 340 -8.00 -29.08 4.77
CA LEU A 340 -8.93 -28.75 3.68
C LEU A 340 -9.96 -27.69 4.06
N TRP A 341 -10.02 -27.32 5.34
CA TRP A 341 -11.05 -26.43 5.90
C TRP A 341 -10.49 -25.03 6.14
N GLN A 342 -11.39 -24.08 6.32
CA GLN A 342 -11.05 -22.77 6.89
C GLN A 342 -10.98 -22.88 8.42
N GLY A 343 -10.50 -21.81 9.06
CA GLY A 343 -10.32 -21.74 10.51
C GLY A 343 -8.93 -22.23 10.92
N VAL A 344 -8.83 -22.70 12.15
CA VAL A 344 -7.57 -23.01 12.83
C VAL A 344 -7.50 -24.52 13.09
N SER A 345 -6.44 -25.15 12.61
CA SER A 345 -6.19 -26.56 12.91
C SER A 345 -5.70 -26.75 14.35
N ALA A 346 -6.10 -27.85 14.95
CA ALA A 346 -5.56 -28.29 16.24
C ALA A 346 -4.17 -28.93 16.13
N ASP A 347 -3.71 -29.28 14.93
CA ASP A 347 -2.41 -29.90 14.69
C ASP A 347 -1.29 -28.83 14.66
N VAL A 348 -0.86 -28.45 15.85
CA VAL A 348 0.28 -27.54 16.06
C VAL A 348 1.59 -28.30 16.20
N ILE A 349 2.70 -27.65 15.96
CA ILE A 349 4.04 -28.21 16.16
C ILE A 349 4.25 -28.58 17.64
N ASN A 350 4.79 -29.77 17.90
CA ASN A 350 5.23 -30.22 19.21
C ASN A 350 6.51 -29.48 19.64
N VAL A 351 6.33 -28.37 20.34
CA VAL A 351 7.43 -27.47 20.76
C VAL A 351 8.35 -28.08 21.85
N SER A 352 7.98 -29.22 22.44
CA SER A 352 8.83 -29.97 23.36
C SER A 352 9.80 -30.94 22.67
N ASN A 353 9.54 -31.25 21.38
CA ASN A 353 10.39 -32.17 20.61
C ASN A 353 11.66 -31.44 20.10
N PRO A 354 12.87 -31.88 20.46
CA PRO A 354 14.12 -31.28 19.97
C PRO A 354 14.24 -31.29 18.44
N GLY A 355 13.66 -32.28 17.75
CA GLY A 355 13.60 -32.35 16.29
C GLY A 355 12.76 -31.23 15.67
N ALA A 356 11.65 -30.86 16.31
CA ALA A 356 10.81 -29.73 15.88
C ALA A 356 11.53 -28.39 16.06
N VAL A 357 12.27 -28.23 17.18
CA VAL A 357 13.08 -27.03 17.39
C VAL A 357 14.20 -26.95 16.33
N GLN A 358 14.86 -28.08 16.02
CA GLN A 358 15.89 -28.12 14.98
C GLN A 358 15.33 -27.84 13.59
N PHE A 359 14.14 -28.37 13.26
CA PHE A 359 13.42 -28.08 12.03
C PHE A 359 13.21 -26.57 11.85
N ALA A 360 12.66 -25.89 12.87
CA ALA A 360 12.42 -24.45 12.81
C ALA A 360 13.72 -23.64 12.63
N LYS A 361 14.81 -24.04 13.31
CA LYS A 361 16.14 -23.43 13.12
C LYS A 361 16.64 -23.59 11.68
N ASP A 362 16.52 -24.77 11.11
CA ASP A 362 16.96 -25.04 9.74
C ASP A 362 16.13 -24.27 8.69
N VAL A 363 14.81 -24.14 8.92
CA VAL A 363 13.94 -23.32 8.08
C VAL A 363 14.40 -21.85 8.12
N ILE A 364 14.62 -21.30 9.31
CA ILE A 364 15.11 -19.93 9.49
C ILE A 364 16.47 -19.74 8.79
N ASP A 365 17.35 -20.73 8.83
CA ASP A 365 18.64 -20.66 8.16
C ASP A 365 18.49 -20.49 6.64
N GLU A 366 17.61 -21.27 6.03
CA GLU A 366 17.33 -21.15 4.60
C GLU A 366 16.61 -19.85 4.24
N LEU A 367 15.71 -19.34 5.10
CA LEU A 367 15.08 -18.04 4.91
C LEU A 367 16.10 -16.90 4.99
N THR A 368 17.04 -16.92 5.94
CA THR A 368 18.07 -15.87 6.04
C THR A 368 18.98 -15.81 4.84
N ASP A 369 19.16 -16.94 4.13
CA ASP A 369 19.93 -17.00 2.89
C ASP A 369 19.18 -16.45 1.66
N LEU A 370 17.87 -16.53 1.68
CA LEU A 370 17.02 -16.10 0.57
C LEU A 370 16.57 -14.64 0.69
N PHE A 371 16.29 -14.19 1.91
CA PHE A 371 15.71 -12.87 2.18
C PHE A 371 16.71 -11.96 2.91
N PRO A 372 17.29 -10.98 2.22
CA PRO A 372 18.36 -10.13 2.76
C PRO A 372 17.87 -9.06 3.74
N TYR A 373 16.56 -8.80 3.82
CA TYR A 373 16.02 -7.77 4.71
C TYR A 373 16.10 -8.20 6.18
N GLN A 374 16.14 -7.21 7.05
CA GLN A 374 16.43 -7.41 8.47
C GLN A 374 15.32 -8.10 9.29
N TYR A 375 14.14 -8.38 8.71
CA TYR A 375 13.01 -8.96 9.43
C TYR A 375 12.59 -10.31 8.86
N ILE A 376 12.19 -11.22 9.77
CA ILE A 376 11.44 -12.45 9.48
C ILE A 376 10.20 -12.45 10.39
N HIS A 377 9.05 -12.85 9.87
CA HIS A 377 7.83 -13.04 10.63
C HIS A 377 7.65 -14.53 10.95
N LEU A 378 7.38 -14.86 12.21
CA LEU A 378 7.19 -16.24 12.67
C LEU A 378 5.74 -16.56 13.08
N GLY A 379 4.78 -15.70 12.70
CA GLY A 379 3.37 -15.87 13.01
C GLY A 379 3.07 -15.72 14.50
N GLY A 380 2.49 -16.74 15.07
CA GLY A 380 2.25 -16.85 16.52
C GLY A 380 0.84 -16.52 16.97
N ASP A 381 -0.06 -16.26 16.02
CA ASP A 381 -1.48 -16.08 16.24
C ASP A 381 -2.22 -17.43 16.42
N GLU A 382 -3.40 -17.35 16.96
CA GLU A 382 -4.42 -18.40 17.02
C GLU A 382 -3.92 -19.83 17.34
N CYS A 383 -2.75 -19.98 17.99
CA CYS A 383 -2.14 -21.27 18.27
C CYS A 383 -2.91 -22.03 19.37
N PRO A 384 -3.62 -23.12 19.07
CA PRO A 384 -4.32 -23.91 20.09
C PRO A 384 -3.34 -24.64 21.01
N THR A 385 -3.64 -24.65 22.31
CA THR A 385 -2.76 -25.34 23.30
C THR A 385 -3.23 -26.74 23.63
N HIS A 386 -4.41 -27.15 23.19
CA HIS A 386 -5.04 -28.41 23.55
C HIS A 386 -4.16 -29.66 23.34
N LYS A 387 -3.46 -29.74 22.20
CA LYS A 387 -2.54 -30.87 21.93
C LYS A 387 -1.35 -30.88 22.91
N TRP A 388 -0.86 -29.73 23.31
CA TRP A 388 0.21 -29.61 24.32
C TRP A 388 -0.26 -29.98 25.72
N GLU A 389 -1.50 -29.66 26.05
CA GLU A 389 -2.13 -29.99 27.35
C GLU A 389 -2.25 -31.50 27.56
N HIS A 390 -2.33 -32.28 26.48
CA HIS A 390 -2.46 -33.73 26.50
C HIS A 390 -1.16 -34.47 26.14
N ASN A 391 -0.04 -33.75 25.91
CA ASN A 391 1.26 -34.31 25.59
C ASN A 391 2.16 -34.30 26.84
N ALA A 392 2.66 -35.46 27.25
CA ALA A 392 3.46 -35.64 28.48
C ALA A 392 4.76 -34.80 28.47
N ASP A 393 5.44 -34.72 27.31
CA ASP A 393 6.69 -33.96 27.19
C ASP A 393 6.43 -32.45 27.25
N CYS A 394 5.36 -31.98 26.66
CA CYS A 394 4.92 -30.57 26.80
C CYS A 394 4.58 -30.21 28.25
N GLN A 395 3.88 -31.10 28.97
CA GLN A 395 3.60 -30.90 30.41
C GLN A 395 4.89 -30.87 31.24
N ALA A 396 5.82 -31.79 30.96
CA ALA A 396 7.10 -31.82 31.63
C ALA A 396 7.92 -30.53 31.37
N LEU A 397 7.97 -30.08 30.13
CA LEU A 397 8.63 -28.82 29.75
C LEU A 397 7.99 -27.63 30.45
N LEU A 398 6.63 -27.53 30.47
CA LEU A 398 5.93 -26.46 31.16
C LEU A 398 6.28 -26.38 32.64
N LYS A 399 6.30 -27.55 33.31
CA LYS A 399 6.73 -27.67 34.71
C LYS A 399 8.19 -27.24 34.91
N GLN A 400 9.09 -27.59 34.00
CA GLN A 400 10.51 -27.18 34.01
C GLN A 400 10.65 -25.67 33.88
N LEU A 401 9.78 -25.02 33.08
CA LEU A 401 9.72 -23.56 32.94
C LEU A 401 9.13 -22.85 34.16
N GLY A 402 8.57 -23.58 35.12
CA GLY A 402 7.92 -23.03 36.31
C GLY A 402 6.63 -22.23 35.98
N SER A 403 5.94 -22.59 34.91
CA SER A 403 4.74 -21.92 34.43
C SER A 403 3.51 -22.84 34.46
N ASN A 404 2.32 -22.22 34.51
CA ASN A 404 1.03 -22.85 34.33
C ASN A 404 0.31 -22.37 33.05
N ASN A 405 0.96 -21.48 32.29
CA ASN A 405 0.42 -20.95 31.05
C ASN A 405 1.06 -21.67 29.85
N TYR A 406 0.30 -22.46 29.11
CA TYR A 406 0.80 -23.17 27.92
C TYR A 406 1.31 -22.26 26.81
N ARG A 407 0.92 -20.98 26.79
CA ARG A 407 1.51 -19.96 25.91
C ARG A 407 3.01 -19.75 26.18
N ASP A 408 3.49 -20.06 27.38
CA ASP A 408 4.92 -19.95 27.70
C ASP A 408 5.76 -21.04 27.01
N LEU A 409 5.16 -22.14 26.58
CA LEU A 409 5.82 -23.11 25.71
C LEU A 409 6.14 -22.48 24.34
N GLN A 410 5.18 -21.75 23.77
CA GLN A 410 5.37 -20.99 22.53
C GLN A 410 6.47 -19.92 22.70
N ILE A 411 6.46 -19.18 23.80
CA ILE A 411 7.51 -18.19 24.10
C ILE A 411 8.89 -18.86 24.23
N ASN A 412 8.98 -20.01 24.92
CA ASN A 412 10.23 -20.75 25.05
C ASN A 412 10.75 -21.27 23.68
N PHE A 413 9.84 -21.70 22.81
CA PHE A 413 10.17 -22.06 21.43
C PHE A 413 10.79 -20.89 20.68
N TYR A 414 10.14 -19.71 20.68
CA TYR A 414 10.65 -18.50 20.03
C TYR A 414 11.97 -18.00 20.63
N LYS A 415 12.14 -18.12 21.96
CA LYS A 415 13.42 -17.80 22.62
C LYS A 415 14.57 -18.61 22.03
N GLN A 416 14.41 -19.93 21.86
CA GLN A 416 15.42 -20.80 21.27
C GLN A 416 15.74 -20.43 19.81
N LEU A 417 14.72 -20.02 19.01
CA LEU A 417 14.91 -19.57 17.64
C LEU A 417 15.63 -18.20 17.60
N LYS A 418 15.29 -17.30 18.51
CA LYS A 418 15.95 -16.00 18.63
C LYS A 418 17.42 -16.14 19.03
N GLU A 419 17.73 -17.01 19.99
CA GLU A 419 19.10 -17.33 20.41
C GLU A 419 19.91 -17.92 19.23
N HIS A 420 19.29 -18.79 18.44
CA HIS A 420 19.90 -19.34 17.23
C HIS A 420 20.23 -18.24 16.19
N ILE A 421 19.31 -17.30 15.96
CA ILE A 421 19.53 -16.18 15.05
C ILE A 421 20.64 -15.26 15.57
N ALA A 422 20.66 -14.97 16.87
CA ALA A 422 21.66 -14.11 17.49
C ALA A 422 23.08 -14.69 17.43
N ALA A 423 23.21 -16.03 17.38
CA ALA A 423 24.49 -16.72 17.22
C ALA A 423 25.05 -16.69 15.78
N LYS A 424 24.27 -16.22 14.80
CA LYS A 424 24.70 -16.13 13.40
C LYS A 424 25.63 -14.94 13.14
N PRO A 425 26.40 -14.94 12.03
CA PRO A 425 27.09 -13.76 11.55
C PRO A 425 26.16 -12.56 11.40
N ALA A 426 26.65 -11.35 11.62
CA ALA A 426 25.83 -10.12 11.69
C ALA A 426 24.95 -9.90 10.42
N ASP A 427 25.45 -10.24 9.24
CA ASP A 427 24.73 -10.14 7.98
C ASP A 427 23.58 -11.17 7.83
N LYS A 428 23.57 -12.22 8.66
CA LYS A 428 22.55 -13.26 8.73
C LYS A 428 21.59 -13.11 9.91
N GLN A 429 21.86 -12.19 10.84
CA GLN A 429 20.95 -11.92 11.93
C GLN A 429 19.68 -11.24 11.43
N ARG A 430 18.55 -11.60 12.02
CA ARG A 430 17.22 -11.03 11.69
C ARG A 430 16.49 -10.65 12.97
N LYS A 431 15.68 -9.59 12.88
CA LYS A 431 14.71 -9.21 13.90
C LYS A 431 13.43 -10.01 13.67
N LEU A 432 12.79 -10.43 14.74
CA LEU A 432 11.58 -11.23 14.66
C LEU A 432 10.35 -10.33 14.75
N ILE A 433 9.36 -10.65 13.92
CA ILE A 433 8.02 -10.10 13.99
C ILE A 433 7.06 -11.21 14.40
N PHE A 434 6.06 -10.87 15.20
CA PHE A 434 4.99 -11.75 15.65
C PHE A 434 3.65 -11.05 15.59
N TRP A 435 2.57 -11.82 15.42
CA TRP A 435 1.23 -11.33 15.68
C TRP A 435 1.03 -11.03 17.17
N ASN A 436 0.06 -10.17 17.49
CA ASN A 436 -0.07 -9.63 18.85
C ASN A 436 -0.45 -10.66 19.93
N GLU A 437 -0.91 -11.85 19.58
CA GLU A 437 -1.23 -12.91 20.55
C GLU A 437 0.01 -13.43 21.31
N VAL A 438 1.20 -13.23 20.77
CA VAL A 438 2.43 -13.52 21.52
C VAL A 438 2.50 -12.78 22.86
N LEU A 439 1.80 -11.63 22.97
CA LEU A 439 1.71 -10.85 24.20
C LEU A 439 0.94 -11.55 25.34
N HIS A 440 0.20 -12.64 25.04
CA HIS A 440 -0.50 -13.46 26.04
C HIS A 440 0.43 -14.38 26.82
N GLY A 441 1.66 -14.58 26.36
CA GLY A 441 2.71 -15.32 27.06
C GLY A 441 3.67 -14.39 27.81
N ASN A 442 4.64 -14.97 28.55
CA ASN A 442 5.67 -14.22 29.25
C ASN A 442 6.80 -13.79 28.29
N THR A 443 6.59 -12.69 27.57
CA THR A 443 7.51 -12.16 26.57
C THR A 443 8.83 -11.60 27.10
N LYS A 444 9.04 -11.52 28.42
CA LYS A 444 10.29 -10.96 29.01
C LYS A 444 11.56 -11.64 28.48
N SER A 445 11.49 -12.95 28.23
CA SER A 445 12.64 -13.72 27.73
C SER A 445 12.98 -13.44 26.26
N LEU A 446 12.08 -12.80 25.50
CA LEU A 446 12.31 -12.41 24.11
C LEU A 446 13.09 -11.09 23.96
N GLY A 447 13.28 -10.32 25.05
CA GLY A 447 13.90 -8.98 24.97
C GLY A 447 13.00 -7.97 24.25
N GLN A 448 13.52 -6.75 24.00
CA GLN A 448 12.75 -5.64 23.44
C GLN A 448 12.98 -5.40 21.94
N ASP A 449 13.79 -6.22 21.28
CA ASP A 449 14.16 -6.08 19.88
C ASP A 449 13.25 -6.87 18.92
N ILE A 450 12.15 -7.42 19.42
CA ILE A 450 11.07 -7.99 18.60
C ILE A 450 10.10 -6.88 18.17
N THR A 451 9.32 -7.16 17.13
CA THR A 451 8.27 -6.28 16.63
C THR A 451 6.92 -6.98 16.70
N ILE A 452 5.90 -6.28 17.12
CA ILE A 452 4.53 -6.79 17.23
C ILE A 452 3.68 -6.24 16.09
N MET A 453 3.07 -7.13 15.34
CA MET A 453 2.11 -6.79 14.30
C MET A 453 0.69 -6.89 14.88
N ALA A 454 0.07 -5.73 15.11
CA ALA A 454 -1.17 -5.63 15.87
C ALA A 454 -2.38 -5.68 14.91
N TRP A 455 -3.21 -6.73 15.02
CA TRP A 455 -4.36 -6.97 14.14
C TRP A 455 -5.69 -7.06 14.89
N ILE A 456 -5.77 -7.88 15.93
CA ILE A 456 -6.97 -8.00 16.76
C ILE A 456 -6.91 -7.00 17.93
N GLY A 457 -7.96 -6.18 18.05
CA GLY A 457 -7.91 -5.07 19.02
C GLY A 457 -6.72 -4.13 18.78
N ALA A 458 -6.36 -3.90 17.52
CA ALA A 458 -5.07 -3.40 17.06
C ALA A 458 -4.55 -2.16 17.81
N ASP A 459 -5.39 -1.15 18.02
CA ASP A 459 -4.94 0.09 18.68
C ASP A 459 -4.55 -0.16 20.15
N GLY A 460 -5.29 -1.03 20.86
CA GLY A 460 -4.99 -1.43 22.24
C GLY A 460 -3.76 -2.34 22.31
N ALA A 461 -3.68 -3.34 21.44
CA ALA A 461 -2.56 -4.27 21.37
C ALA A 461 -1.24 -3.58 21.00
N ALA A 462 -1.29 -2.63 20.04
CA ALA A 462 -0.14 -1.83 19.65
C ALA A 462 0.34 -0.92 20.79
N LYS A 463 -0.59 -0.36 21.55
CA LYS A 463 -0.26 0.46 22.72
C LYS A 463 0.37 -0.39 23.81
N ASP A 464 -0.20 -1.56 24.16
CA ASP A 464 0.38 -2.50 25.13
C ASP A 464 1.80 -2.94 24.71
N ALA A 465 1.99 -3.27 23.43
CA ALA A 465 3.31 -3.60 22.89
C ALA A 465 4.32 -2.45 23.06
N ALA A 466 3.91 -1.22 22.71
CA ALA A 466 4.76 -0.03 22.84
C ALA A 466 5.10 0.30 24.30
N GLU A 467 4.15 0.15 25.23
CA GLU A 467 4.35 0.32 26.68
C GLU A 467 5.32 -0.73 27.26
N ARG A 468 5.32 -1.96 26.73
CA ARG A 468 6.32 -3.00 27.04
C ARG A 468 7.68 -2.76 26.38
N GLY A 469 7.82 -1.73 25.54
CA GLY A 469 9.07 -1.34 24.88
C GLY A 469 9.28 -1.92 23.50
N PHE A 470 8.34 -2.70 22.95
CA PHE A 470 8.42 -3.27 21.61
C PHE A 470 8.13 -2.23 20.52
N HIS A 471 8.69 -2.47 19.33
CA HIS A 471 8.18 -1.83 18.12
C HIS A 471 6.84 -2.45 17.70
N THR A 472 5.99 -1.66 17.04
CA THR A 472 4.68 -2.15 16.58
C THR A 472 4.35 -1.66 15.18
N ILE A 473 3.57 -2.47 14.45
CA ILE A 473 3.02 -2.19 13.13
C ILE A 473 1.50 -2.33 13.25
N LEU A 474 0.77 -1.33 12.79
CA LEU A 474 -0.69 -1.34 12.79
C LEU A 474 -1.24 -2.07 11.57
N THR A 475 -1.94 -3.18 11.81
CA THR A 475 -2.62 -3.98 10.78
C THR A 475 -4.07 -4.28 11.20
N PRO A 476 -4.86 -3.27 11.58
CA PRO A 476 -6.16 -3.52 12.20
C PRO A 476 -7.05 -4.38 11.33
N GLN A 477 -7.61 -5.45 11.92
CA GLN A 477 -8.54 -6.35 11.23
C GLN A 477 -9.69 -5.55 10.57
N ILE A 478 -10.16 -4.52 11.26
CA ILE A 478 -11.09 -3.52 10.74
C ILE A 478 -10.36 -2.17 10.76
N PRO A 479 -10.18 -1.51 9.61
CA PRO A 479 -10.66 -1.87 8.26
C PRO A 479 -9.55 -2.36 7.29
N TYR A 480 -8.37 -2.80 7.77
CA TYR A 480 -7.22 -3.09 6.91
C TYR A 480 -7.09 -4.54 6.46
N TYR A 481 -8.03 -5.44 6.84
CA TYR A 481 -8.18 -6.75 6.19
C TYR A 481 -8.99 -6.58 4.91
N ILE A 482 -8.28 -6.24 3.82
CA ILE A 482 -8.89 -5.92 2.52
C ILE A 482 -9.22 -7.14 1.66
N ASN A 483 -9.34 -8.31 2.28
CA ASN A 483 -9.94 -9.52 1.72
C ASN A 483 -11.45 -9.64 1.99
N ARG A 484 -12.04 -8.70 2.76
CA ARG A 484 -13.47 -8.63 3.03
C ARG A 484 -14.22 -7.99 1.86
N LYS A 485 -15.54 -8.11 1.82
CA LYS A 485 -16.40 -7.41 0.86
C LYS A 485 -16.07 -5.92 0.85
N GLN A 486 -16.03 -5.31 -0.33
CA GLN A 486 -15.83 -3.86 -0.44
C GLN A 486 -17.13 -3.10 -0.76
N SER A 487 -18.22 -3.83 -1.04
CA SER A 487 -19.54 -3.25 -1.27
C SER A 487 -20.65 -4.17 -0.80
N ASN A 488 -21.88 -3.65 -0.73
CA ASN A 488 -23.10 -4.42 -0.50
C ASN A 488 -23.92 -4.65 -1.78
N LEU A 489 -23.27 -4.52 -2.95
CA LEU A 489 -23.93 -4.75 -4.23
C LEU A 489 -24.25 -6.24 -4.42
N PRO A 490 -25.35 -6.59 -5.12
CA PRO A 490 -25.67 -7.99 -5.41
C PRO A 490 -24.60 -8.71 -6.24
N THR A 491 -23.75 -7.96 -6.93
CA THR A 491 -22.64 -8.47 -7.75
C THR A 491 -21.32 -8.60 -6.98
N GLU A 492 -21.32 -8.30 -5.67
CA GLU A 492 -20.11 -8.44 -4.85
C GLU A 492 -19.69 -9.91 -4.79
N PRO A 493 -18.41 -10.23 -5.09
CA PRO A 493 -17.92 -11.60 -4.99
C PRO A 493 -18.07 -12.15 -3.56
N HIS A 494 -18.30 -13.45 -3.47
CA HIS A 494 -18.33 -14.13 -2.18
C HIS A 494 -16.96 -14.02 -1.51
N SER A 495 -16.91 -13.43 -0.34
CA SER A 495 -15.72 -13.22 0.46
C SER A 495 -16.03 -13.40 1.92
N GLN A 496 -15.05 -13.23 2.78
CA GLN A 496 -15.18 -13.45 4.21
C GLN A 496 -16.35 -12.64 4.80
N GLY A 497 -17.22 -13.31 5.57
CA GLY A 497 -18.53 -12.82 5.99
C GLY A 497 -18.55 -11.81 7.15
N TYR A 498 -17.41 -11.28 7.57
CA TYR A 498 -17.29 -10.43 8.77
C TYR A 498 -17.61 -8.94 8.54
N GLY A 499 -18.28 -8.58 7.46
CA GLY A 499 -18.68 -7.21 7.18
C GLY A 499 -18.20 -6.68 5.83
N THR A 500 -18.47 -5.41 5.58
CA THR A 500 -18.10 -4.69 4.36
C THR A 500 -17.13 -3.58 4.73
N GLU A 501 -15.93 -3.61 4.13
CA GLU A 501 -14.92 -2.59 4.31
C GLU A 501 -14.79 -1.77 3.02
N THR A 502 -15.54 -0.67 2.95
CA THR A 502 -15.52 0.23 1.79
C THR A 502 -14.19 0.97 1.68
N VAL A 503 -13.89 1.53 0.51
CA VAL A 503 -12.73 2.41 0.33
C VAL A 503 -12.74 3.57 1.33
N GLU A 504 -13.93 4.13 1.61
CA GLU A 504 -14.10 5.21 2.59
C GLU A 504 -13.78 4.74 4.01
N ALA A 505 -14.24 3.56 4.41
CA ALA A 505 -13.93 2.99 5.73
C ALA A 505 -12.43 2.78 5.91
N VAL A 506 -11.76 2.21 4.89
CA VAL A 506 -10.29 2.03 4.87
C VAL A 506 -9.57 3.37 4.94
N TYR A 507 -10.00 4.36 4.16
CA TYR A 507 -9.39 5.69 4.15
C TYR A 507 -9.53 6.42 5.48
N ASN A 508 -10.69 6.34 6.12
CA ASN A 508 -11.01 7.10 7.33
C ASN A 508 -10.39 6.53 8.61
N TYR A 509 -9.76 5.36 8.58
CA TYR A 509 -8.96 4.90 9.71
C TYR A 509 -7.80 5.87 9.98
N VAL A 510 -7.62 6.25 11.24
CA VAL A 510 -6.61 7.19 11.69
C VAL A 510 -5.55 6.44 12.50
N PRO A 511 -4.41 6.07 11.88
CA PRO A 511 -3.32 5.41 12.60
C PRO A 511 -2.80 6.28 13.74
N MET A 512 -2.48 5.64 14.88
CA MET A 512 -1.96 6.28 16.10
C MET A 512 -2.91 7.30 16.73
N LYS A 513 -4.21 7.18 16.54
CA LYS A 513 -5.19 8.05 17.20
C LYS A 513 -5.04 7.94 18.71
N ASN A 514 -4.88 9.10 19.39
CA ASN A 514 -4.75 9.19 20.84
C ASN A 514 -3.52 8.45 21.43
N ILE A 515 -2.47 8.20 20.64
CA ILE A 515 -1.24 7.61 21.14
C ILE A 515 -0.36 8.70 21.77
N PRO A 516 0.08 8.55 23.04
CA PRO A 516 1.00 9.47 23.70
C PRO A 516 2.28 9.69 22.88
N THR A 517 2.78 10.92 22.87
CA THR A 517 3.93 11.32 22.04
C THR A 517 5.17 10.46 22.32
N GLU A 518 5.42 10.09 23.57
CA GLU A 518 6.54 9.27 24.00
C GLU A 518 6.51 7.84 23.44
N LEU A 519 5.34 7.32 23.08
CA LEU A 519 5.18 6.00 22.49
C LEU A 519 5.21 6.02 20.96
N GLN A 520 5.03 7.18 20.32
CA GLN A 520 4.89 7.28 18.85
C GLN A 520 6.11 6.75 18.11
N SER A 521 7.32 6.89 18.66
CA SER A 521 8.56 6.36 18.08
C SER A 521 8.62 4.83 17.98
N LYS A 522 7.74 4.12 18.71
CA LYS A 522 7.63 2.66 18.64
C LYS A 522 6.80 2.19 17.44
N TYR A 523 5.97 3.06 16.86
CA TYR A 523 5.11 2.73 15.74
C TYR A 523 5.88 2.86 14.43
N LEU A 524 6.18 1.72 13.79
CA LEU A 524 6.91 1.69 12.52
C LEU A 524 6.03 2.14 11.35
N GLY A 525 4.72 1.86 11.40
CA GLY A 525 3.77 2.27 10.37
C GLY A 525 2.54 1.40 10.27
N VAL A 526 2.03 1.28 9.05
CA VAL A 526 0.76 0.62 8.73
C VAL A 526 0.92 -0.46 7.66
N GLN A 527 0.04 -1.46 7.70
CA GLN A 527 -0.01 -2.52 6.70
C GLN A 527 -1.45 -2.97 6.46
N ALA A 528 -1.81 -3.22 5.20
CA ALA A 528 -3.01 -3.97 4.86
C ALA A 528 -2.71 -5.45 4.77
N ASN A 529 -3.65 -6.28 5.22
CA ASN A 529 -3.53 -7.73 5.12
C ASN A 529 -4.58 -8.30 4.17
N PHE A 530 -4.18 -9.32 3.42
CA PHE A 530 -5.02 -9.98 2.45
C PHE A 530 -4.98 -11.50 2.63
N TRP A 531 -5.96 -12.02 3.37
CA TRP A 531 -6.17 -13.45 3.61
C TRP A 531 -6.97 -14.07 2.46
N THR A 532 -6.71 -15.33 2.14
CA THR A 532 -7.16 -15.90 0.86
C THR A 532 -8.06 -17.12 0.97
N GLU A 533 -8.60 -17.43 2.14
CA GLU A 533 -9.47 -18.61 2.36
C GLU A 533 -10.64 -18.67 1.35
N TRP A 534 -11.21 -17.51 1.01
CA TRP A 534 -12.32 -17.36 0.07
C TRP A 534 -11.90 -16.92 -1.33
N VAL A 535 -10.63 -16.63 -1.56
CA VAL A 535 -10.15 -15.92 -2.75
C VAL A 535 -9.37 -16.86 -3.67
N VAL A 536 -10.08 -17.65 -4.45
CA VAL A 536 -9.55 -18.76 -5.25
C VAL A 536 -8.88 -18.33 -6.56
N SER A 537 -8.90 -17.04 -6.92
CA SER A 537 -8.34 -16.54 -8.18
C SER A 537 -7.65 -15.19 -8.03
N ALA A 538 -6.65 -14.95 -8.86
CA ALA A 538 -5.96 -13.66 -8.94
C ALA A 538 -6.91 -12.50 -9.30
N ASP A 539 -7.86 -12.73 -10.18
CA ASP A 539 -8.85 -11.73 -10.59
C ASP A 539 -9.73 -11.29 -9.41
N HIS A 540 -10.14 -12.24 -8.56
CA HIS A 540 -10.88 -11.95 -7.33
C HIS A 540 -10.01 -11.20 -6.31
N MET A 541 -8.75 -11.62 -6.13
CA MET A 541 -7.78 -10.93 -5.26
C MET A 541 -7.59 -9.48 -5.69
N GLN A 542 -7.35 -9.23 -6.97
CA GLN A 542 -7.18 -7.89 -7.52
C GLN A 542 -8.43 -7.03 -7.31
N TYR A 543 -9.64 -7.59 -7.54
CA TYR A 543 -10.89 -6.91 -7.28
C TYR A 543 -10.99 -6.43 -5.83
N LEU A 544 -10.77 -7.31 -4.87
CA LEU A 544 -10.87 -6.96 -3.45
C LEU A 544 -9.74 -6.02 -3.00
N MET A 545 -8.54 -6.17 -3.53
CA MET A 545 -7.39 -5.34 -3.20
C MET A 545 -7.57 -3.89 -3.69
N LEU A 546 -8.07 -3.70 -4.90
CA LEU A 546 -8.14 -2.40 -5.57
C LEU A 546 -9.58 -1.84 -5.60
N PRO A 547 -9.75 -0.54 -5.30
CA PRO A 547 -8.70 0.46 -5.05
C PRO A 547 -8.33 0.65 -3.56
N ARG A 548 -8.77 -0.21 -2.63
CA ARG A 548 -8.54 -0.03 -1.18
C ARG A 548 -7.07 0.09 -0.80
N LEU A 549 -6.18 -0.60 -1.54
CA LEU A 549 -4.73 -0.50 -1.30
C LEU A 549 -4.20 0.92 -1.49
N ALA A 550 -4.78 1.71 -2.42
CA ALA A 550 -4.44 3.12 -2.60
C ALA A 550 -4.76 3.97 -1.35
N ALA A 551 -5.88 3.67 -0.67
CA ALA A 551 -6.26 4.33 0.58
C ALA A 551 -5.29 4.02 1.74
N VAL A 552 -4.85 2.76 1.85
CA VAL A 552 -3.83 2.36 2.84
C VAL A 552 -2.48 3.01 2.55
N ALA A 553 -2.08 3.08 1.27
CA ALA A 553 -0.85 3.73 0.86
C ALA A 553 -0.84 5.21 1.24
N GLU A 554 -1.96 5.91 1.06
CA GLU A 554 -2.09 7.32 1.46
C GLU A 554 -2.06 7.49 2.99
N ALA A 555 -2.62 6.55 3.76
CA ALA A 555 -2.50 6.57 5.22
C ALA A 555 -1.04 6.40 5.69
N GLY A 556 -0.26 5.63 4.95
CA GLY A 556 1.16 5.39 5.24
C GLY A 556 2.09 6.52 4.80
N TRP A 557 1.73 7.25 3.75
CA TRP A 557 2.58 8.28 3.13
C TRP A 557 2.20 9.69 3.55
N THR A 558 0.92 10.07 3.38
CA THR A 558 0.46 11.46 3.50
C THR A 558 0.31 11.90 4.95
N PRO A 559 0.75 13.10 5.34
CA PRO A 559 0.47 13.66 6.66
C PRO A 559 -1.01 13.63 7.02
N GLN A 560 -1.34 13.25 8.27
CA GLN A 560 -2.74 13.10 8.71
C GLN A 560 -3.58 14.37 8.50
N SER A 561 -2.98 15.55 8.65
CA SER A 561 -3.65 16.85 8.51
C SER A 561 -4.09 17.17 7.08
N LEU A 562 -3.55 16.48 6.08
CA LEU A 562 -3.88 16.67 4.66
C LEU A 562 -4.88 15.62 4.14
N ARG A 563 -5.21 14.59 4.95
CA ARG A 563 -6.10 13.52 4.51
C ARG A 563 -7.55 13.99 4.54
N ASP A 564 -8.17 14.06 3.37
CA ASP A 564 -9.58 14.35 3.13
C ASP A 564 -10.15 13.31 2.16
N TYR A 565 -11.21 12.59 2.56
CA TYR A 565 -11.78 11.52 1.74
C TYR A 565 -12.38 12.03 0.43
N LYS A 566 -13.04 13.19 0.44
CA LYS A 566 -13.67 13.74 -0.77
C LYS A 566 -12.63 14.14 -1.81
N ASP A 567 -11.52 14.73 -1.37
CA ASP A 567 -10.39 15.03 -2.25
C ASP A 567 -9.75 13.74 -2.77
N PHE A 568 -9.52 12.74 -1.89
CA PHE A 568 -9.00 11.43 -2.29
C PHE A 568 -9.91 10.74 -3.31
N GLU A 569 -11.22 10.71 -3.08
CA GLU A 569 -12.19 10.12 -3.99
C GLU A 569 -12.14 10.76 -5.39
N GLN A 570 -11.96 12.08 -5.47
CA GLN A 570 -11.79 12.79 -6.74
C GLN A 570 -10.49 12.38 -7.44
N ARG A 571 -9.37 12.34 -6.72
CA ARG A 571 -8.06 11.91 -7.27
C ARG A 571 -8.10 10.46 -7.72
N LEU A 572 -8.79 9.60 -6.97
CA LEU A 572 -8.94 8.18 -7.26
C LEU A 572 -9.60 7.90 -8.60
N GLN A 573 -10.47 8.79 -9.10
CA GLN A 573 -11.13 8.60 -10.40
C GLN A 573 -10.12 8.40 -11.55
N GLY A 574 -8.94 9.03 -11.48
CA GLY A 574 -7.86 8.87 -12.45
C GLY A 574 -7.23 7.47 -12.48
N GLU A 575 -7.37 6.70 -11.40
CA GLU A 575 -6.76 5.36 -11.29
C GLU A 575 -7.47 4.29 -12.12
N ALA A 576 -8.73 4.50 -12.53
CA ALA A 576 -9.47 3.54 -13.34
C ALA A 576 -8.74 3.21 -14.66
N ASP A 577 -8.19 4.21 -15.34
CA ASP A 577 -7.41 4.03 -16.55
C ASP A 577 -6.09 3.31 -16.30
N TYR A 578 -5.42 3.62 -15.18
CA TYR A 578 -4.21 2.90 -14.77
C TYR A 578 -4.50 1.41 -14.57
N TYR A 579 -5.53 1.04 -13.81
CA TYR A 579 -5.88 -0.36 -13.57
C TYR A 579 -6.26 -1.09 -14.86
N ARG A 580 -7.08 -0.47 -15.70
CA ARG A 580 -7.49 -1.01 -17.00
C ARG A 580 -6.28 -1.26 -17.90
N LEU A 581 -5.39 -0.29 -18.03
CA LEU A 581 -4.19 -0.38 -18.89
C LEU A 581 -3.15 -1.35 -18.32
N LYS A 582 -3.04 -1.45 -16.99
CA LYS A 582 -2.19 -2.43 -16.31
C LYS A 582 -2.70 -3.86 -16.46
N GLY A 583 -3.97 -4.05 -16.81
CA GLY A 583 -4.61 -5.36 -16.93
C GLY A 583 -4.83 -6.00 -15.56
N VAL A 584 -5.23 -5.21 -14.56
CA VAL A 584 -5.63 -5.68 -13.22
C VAL A 584 -7.11 -5.42 -12.99
N ASN A 585 -7.79 -6.34 -12.30
CA ASN A 585 -9.17 -6.17 -11.91
C ASN A 585 -9.29 -5.25 -10.68
N TYR A 586 -10.44 -4.59 -10.50
CA TYR A 586 -10.67 -3.64 -9.42
C TYR A 586 -12.16 -3.43 -9.14
N GLY A 587 -12.51 -2.89 -7.99
CA GLY A 587 -13.88 -2.52 -7.60
C GLY A 587 -14.41 -1.35 -8.43
N LYS A 588 -15.01 -1.66 -9.59
CA LYS A 588 -15.50 -0.66 -10.56
C LYS A 588 -16.60 0.26 -10.01
N HIS A 589 -17.35 -0.21 -9.02
CA HIS A 589 -18.43 0.55 -8.37
C HIS A 589 -17.96 1.83 -7.66
N VAL A 590 -16.67 1.95 -7.36
CA VAL A 590 -16.07 3.15 -6.75
C VAL A 590 -15.88 4.27 -7.76
N PHE A 591 -15.82 3.93 -9.03
CA PHE A 591 -15.54 4.86 -10.12
C PHE A 591 -16.86 5.34 -10.77
N ARG A 592 -16.91 6.63 -11.06
CA ARG A 592 -18.04 7.18 -11.82
C ARG A 592 -18.05 6.53 -13.20
N THR A 593 -19.19 6.04 -13.64
CA THR A 593 -19.35 5.56 -15.01
C THR A 593 -19.06 6.72 -15.96
N VAL A 594 -17.93 6.62 -16.67
CA VAL A 594 -17.72 7.49 -17.83
C VAL A 594 -18.74 7.04 -18.86
N ASP A 595 -19.72 7.89 -19.14
CA ASP A 595 -20.67 7.66 -20.22
C ASP A 595 -19.88 7.62 -21.54
N THR A 596 -19.61 6.40 -22.04
CA THR A 596 -18.88 6.16 -23.31
C THR A 596 -19.76 6.38 -24.53
N SER A 597 -20.94 7.00 -24.39
CA SER A 597 -21.86 7.33 -25.46
C SER A 597 -21.67 8.73 -26.08
N LYS A 598 -20.54 9.41 -25.81
CA LYS A 598 -20.16 10.67 -26.49
C LYS A 598 -18.91 10.52 -27.33
#